data_e94636f787fdab1940d2c8307ebc2316
#
_entry.id   e94636f787fdab1940d2c8307ebc2316
#
_cell.length_a   1.000
_cell.length_b   1.000
_cell.length_c   1.000
_cell.angle_alpha   90.00
_cell.angle_beta   90.00
_cell.angle_gamma   90.00
#
_symmetry.space_group_name_H-M   'P 1'
#
loop_
_entity.id
_entity.type
_entity.pdbx_description
1 polymer ?
#
loop_
_entity_poly.entity_id
_entity_poly.type
_entity_poly.pdbx_seq_one_letter_code
_entity_poly.pdbx_strand_id
1 'polypeptide(L)'
;MSKILKTQKSVMIAKKHYLTAVLALTTTLGFSQEKKQKQDIESIKSMCGCYEVKFNFTETFQYSKDSINYKPSATKHETALEWVALLEDSPNKIMLQHLLIAGEDMIIKHWRQDWLYENTDLYSFYKDNSWKYSKLDKKDVKGQWTQKVYQVDDSPRYEGTASWVHVDGKDYWVNTTDAPLPRREHTKRNDYNVLKRRNIHEITKTGWNHEQDNDKIIRDNNGKDVVLAQEKGLDIYTKVDDSKCQAAQKWWEENKALWKNVRTKWDVVFAQNKDLNLEEKVDKKTLFSHLFKLKPDTKKAESDAIIDRFLK
;
A
#
# COMPACT_ATOMS: atom_id res chain seq x y z
N MET A 1 35.49 -53.57 30.35
CA MET A 1 34.32 -52.77 30.75
C MET A 1 34.55 -51.25 30.86
N SER A 2 35.76 -50.77 31.14
CA SER A 2 36.06 -49.32 31.38
C SER A 2 36.04 -48.45 30.08
N LYS A 3 36.38 -48.96 28.90
CA LYS A 3 36.40 -48.17 27.63
C LYS A 3 35.02 -47.87 27.07
N ILE A 4 34.05 -48.75 27.22
CA ILE A 4 32.68 -48.57 26.69
C ILE A 4 31.90 -47.48 27.47
N LEU A 5 32.10 -47.40 28.79
CA LEU A 5 31.47 -46.38 29.62
C LEU A 5 32.00 -44.95 29.36
N LYS A 6 33.29 -44.79 28.98
CA LYS A 6 33.84 -43.47 28.61
C LYS A 6 33.27 -42.96 27.28
N THR A 7 33.05 -43.83 26.29
CA THR A 7 32.52 -43.44 24.99
C THR A 7 31.06 -43.05 25.07
N GLN A 8 30.24 -43.73 25.88
CA GLN A 8 28.85 -43.34 26.08
C GLN A 8 28.66 -42.00 26.80
N LYS A 9 29.49 -41.71 27.82
CA LYS A 9 29.47 -40.39 28.51
C LYS A 9 29.88 -39.27 27.54
N SER A 10 30.88 -39.45 26.71
CA SER A 10 31.35 -38.44 25.75
C SER A 10 30.28 -38.13 24.69
N VAL A 11 29.56 -39.14 24.18
CA VAL A 11 28.46 -38.96 23.19
C VAL A 11 27.24 -38.28 23.83
N MET A 12 26.92 -38.58 25.11
CA MET A 12 25.81 -37.92 25.81
C MET A 12 26.12 -36.46 26.13
N ILE A 13 27.37 -36.12 26.47
CA ILE A 13 27.77 -34.72 26.72
C ILE A 13 27.75 -33.95 25.39
N ALA A 14 28.24 -34.49 24.28
CA ALA A 14 28.18 -33.86 22.97
C ALA A 14 26.73 -33.61 22.51
N LYS A 15 25.81 -34.58 22.67
CA LYS A 15 24.38 -34.39 22.36
C LYS A 15 23.73 -33.30 23.23
N LYS A 16 24.08 -33.22 24.51
CA LYS A 16 23.55 -32.16 25.40
C LYS A 16 24.00 -30.76 25.01
N HIS A 17 25.26 -30.61 24.59
CA HIS A 17 25.81 -29.32 24.11
C HIS A 17 25.24 -28.91 22.75
N TYR A 18 24.98 -29.86 21.83
CA TYR A 18 24.30 -29.61 20.57
C TYR A 18 22.86 -29.15 20.79
N LEU A 19 22.12 -29.79 21.70
CA LEU A 19 20.73 -29.40 21.99
C LEU A 19 20.65 -28.00 22.63
N THR A 20 21.59 -27.65 23.51
CA THR A 20 21.65 -26.33 24.16
C THR A 20 22.07 -25.23 23.18
N ALA A 21 23.00 -25.53 22.26
CA ALA A 21 23.42 -24.58 21.22
C ALA A 21 22.30 -24.32 20.20
N VAL A 22 21.54 -25.34 19.78
CA VAL A 22 20.40 -25.18 18.88
C VAL A 22 19.26 -24.40 19.56
N LEU A 23 19.00 -24.64 20.84
CA LEU A 23 17.97 -23.89 21.59
C LEU A 23 18.38 -22.42 21.79
N ALA A 24 19.65 -22.12 22.04
CA ALA A 24 20.14 -20.75 22.15
C ALA A 24 20.09 -20.01 20.82
N LEU A 25 20.39 -20.66 19.68
CA LEU A 25 20.29 -20.04 18.37
C LEU A 25 18.83 -19.72 17.99
N THR A 26 17.88 -20.57 18.30
CA THR A 26 16.46 -20.35 17.98
C THR A 26 15.86 -19.22 18.80
N THR A 27 16.26 -19.04 20.04
CA THR A 27 15.80 -17.93 20.89
C THR A 27 16.35 -16.58 20.44
N THR A 28 17.62 -16.49 20.06
CA THR A 28 18.22 -15.23 19.57
C THR A 28 17.62 -14.77 18.24
N LEU A 29 17.28 -15.67 17.33
CA LEU A 29 16.61 -15.38 16.06
C LEU A 29 15.18 -14.86 16.32
N GLY A 30 14.44 -15.44 17.25
CA GLY A 30 13.08 -14.99 17.63
C GLY A 30 13.10 -13.56 18.21
N PHE A 31 14.00 -13.24 19.12
CA PHE A 31 14.15 -11.88 19.67
C PHE A 31 14.56 -10.85 18.61
N SER A 32 15.41 -11.21 17.67
CA SER A 32 15.82 -10.31 16.59
C SER A 32 14.65 -9.97 15.67
N GLN A 33 13.82 -10.96 15.31
CA GLN A 33 12.65 -10.76 14.45
C GLN A 33 11.58 -9.92 15.15
N GLU A 34 11.30 -10.17 16.44
CA GLU A 34 10.36 -9.38 17.22
C GLU A 34 10.81 -7.92 17.36
N LYS A 35 12.09 -7.69 17.60
CA LYS A 35 12.66 -6.34 17.65
C LYS A 35 12.51 -5.61 16.33
N LYS A 36 12.79 -6.29 15.21
CA LYS A 36 12.63 -5.72 13.88
C LYS A 36 11.16 -5.37 13.60
N GLN A 37 10.22 -6.28 13.89
CA GLN A 37 8.79 -6.03 13.71
C GLN A 37 8.32 -4.78 14.48
N LYS A 38 8.81 -4.55 15.70
CA LYS A 38 8.52 -3.34 16.48
C LYS A 38 9.05 -2.07 15.79
N GLN A 39 10.26 -2.11 15.25
CA GLN A 39 10.81 -0.98 14.47
C GLN A 39 10.00 -0.72 13.19
N ASP A 40 9.59 -1.78 12.48
CA ASP A 40 8.72 -1.67 11.30
C ASP A 40 7.40 -0.97 11.67
N ILE A 41 6.74 -1.40 12.77
CA ILE A 41 5.50 -0.81 13.28
C ILE A 41 5.69 0.68 13.62
N GLU A 42 6.76 1.03 14.29
CA GLU A 42 7.09 2.43 14.63
C GLU A 42 7.26 3.27 13.36
N SER A 43 7.97 2.76 12.35
CA SER A 43 8.15 3.43 11.06
C SER A 43 6.82 3.64 10.34
N ILE A 44 5.96 2.61 10.25
CA ILE A 44 4.64 2.72 9.62
C ILE A 44 3.78 3.74 10.37
N LYS A 45 3.72 3.68 11.69
CA LYS A 45 2.91 4.61 12.51
C LYS A 45 3.42 6.04 12.49
N SER A 46 4.72 6.26 12.28
CA SER A 46 5.29 7.60 12.17
C SER A 46 4.79 8.37 10.96
N MET A 47 4.22 7.68 9.95
CA MET A 47 3.54 8.30 8.82
C MET A 47 2.17 8.90 9.16
N CYS A 48 1.67 8.73 10.39
CA CYS A 48 0.42 9.36 10.86
C CYS A 48 0.66 10.80 11.32
N GLY A 49 -0.36 11.64 11.18
CA GLY A 49 -0.36 13.03 11.64
C GLY A 49 -0.79 14.03 10.57
N CYS A 50 -0.54 15.30 10.82
CA CYS A 50 -0.85 16.40 9.91
C CYS A 50 0.41 16.79 9.12
N TYR A 51 0.28 16.91 7.79
CA TYR A 51 1.39 17.18 6.88
C TYR A 51 1.07 18.28 5.87
N GLU A 52 2.06 19.10 5.59
CA GLU A 52 2.16 19.78 4.31
C GLU A 52 2.82 18.81 3.33
N VAL A 53 2.14 18.54 2.21
CA VAL A 53 2.62 17.59 1.20
C VAL A 53 2.94 18.33 -0.08
N LYS A 54 4.17 18.11 -0.61
CA LYS A 54 4.57 18.58 -1.93
C LYS A 54 4.54 17.40 -2.90
N PHE A 55 3.67 17.48 -3.89
CA PHE A 55 3.52 16.48 -4.95
C PHE A 55 4.31 16.89 -6.18
N ASN A 56 5.38 16.18 -6.50
CA ASN A 56 6.24 16.46 -7.64
C ASN A 56 6.25 15.26 -8.59
N PHE A 57 5.92 15.50 -9.87
CA PHE A 57 5.93 14.46 -10.91
C PHE A 57 6.49 15.02 -12.19
N THR A 58 7.36 14.25 -12.86
CA THR A 58 7.89 14.60 -14.17
C THR A 58 8.19 13.34 -14.99
N GLU A 59 7.83 13.34 -16.27
CA GLU A 59 8.35 12.36 -17.19
C GLU A 59 9.83 12.62 -17.45
N THR A 60 10.65 11.56 -17.38
CA THR A 60 12.12 11.66 -17.46
C THR A 60 12.66 11.13 -18.76
N PHE A 61 12.01 10.11 -19.33
CA PHE A 61 12.43 9.50 -20.58
C PHE A 61 11.25 9.00 -21.40
N GLN A 62 11.32 9.16 -22.72
CA GLN A 62 10.32 8.72 -23.67
C GLN A 62 10.87 7.60 -24.54
N TYR A 63 10.14 6.47 -24.60
CA TYR A 63 10.45 5.33 -25.48
C TYR A 63 9.49 5.23 -26.66
N SER A 64 8.46 6.08 -26.75
CA SER A 64 7.53 6.10 -27.86
C SER A 64 8.26 6.29 -29.18
N LYS A 65 7.93 5.45 -30.17
CA LYS A 65 8.46 5.60 -31.55
C LYS A 65 7.76 6.72 -32.31
N ASP A 66 6.59 7.12 -31.85
CA ASP A 66 5.83 8.24 -32.42
C ASP A 66 6.20 9.54 -31.69
N SER A 67 7.31 10.13 -32.10
CA SER A 67 7.78 11.39 -31.53
C SER A 67 6.94 12.61 -31.95
N ILE A 68 6.05 12.48 -32.93
CA ILE A 68 5.20 13.57 -33.42
C ILE A 68 3.93 13.69 -32.59
N ASN A 69 3.26 12.56 -32.31
CA ASN A 69 1.97 12.55 -31.63
C ASN A 69 2.09 12.28 -30.12
N TYR A 70 3.20 11.72 -29.65
CA TYR A 70 3.41 11.53 -28.22
C TYR A 70 3.48 12.87 -27.50
N LYS A 71 2.66 13.03 -26.49
CA LYS A 71 2.67 14.22 -25.62
C LYS A 71 3.03 13.79 -24.20
N PRO A 72 4.22 14.16 -23.70
CA PRO A 72 4.58 13.89 -22.32
C PRO A 72 3.62 14.60 -21.35
N SER A 73 3.39 14.02 -20.20
CA SER A 73 2.66 14.70 -19.13
C SER A 73 3.43 15.94 -18.66
N ALA A 74 2.72 17.03 -18.44
CA ALA A 74 3.33 18.23 -17.88
C ALA A 74 3.93 17.94 -16.50
N THR A 75 5.10 18.50 -16.24
CA THR A 75 5.70 18.47 -14.91
C THR A 75 4.74 19.11 -13.90
N LYS A 76 4.54 18.43 -12.78
CA LYS A 76 3.60 18.82 -11.73
C LYS A 76 4.36 19.19 -10.46
N HIS A 77 4.01 20.35 -9.90
CA HIS A 77 4.43 20.81 -8.58
C HIS A 77 3.20 21.35 -7.86
N GLU A 78 2.67 20.60 -6.91
CA GLU A 78 1.50 21.03 -6.15
C GLU A 78 1.78 20.85 -4.65
N THR A 79 1.15 21.69 -3.83
CA THR A 79 1.23 21.61 -2.37
C THR A 79 -0.18 21.54 -1.81
N ALA A 80 -0.40 20.70 -0.81
CA ALA A 80 -1.65 20.63 -0.07
C ALA A 80 -1.42 20.20 1.38
N LEU A 81 -2.42 20.40 2.23
CA LEU A 81 -2.46 19.79 3.55
C LEU A 81 -3.10 18.42 3.47
N GLU A 82 -2.55 17.46 4.21
CA GLU A 82 -3.09 16.10 4.30
C GLU A 82 -3.00 15.60 5.74
N TRP A 83 -4.10 15.08 6.24
CA TRP A 83 -4.13 14.39 7.52
C TRP A 83 -4.13 12.90 7.30
N VAL A 84 -3.23 12.19 8.01
CA VAL A 84 -3.12 10.73 7.97
C VAL A 84 -3.61 10.17 9.29
N ALA A 85 -4.80 9.57 9.27
CA ALA A 85 -5.45 8.96 10.42
C ALA A 85 -4.99 7.51 10.62
N LEU A 86 -4.70 7.13 11.85
CA LEU A 86 -4.50 5.75 12.26
C LEU A 86 -5.87 5.10 12.51
N LEU A 87 -6.28 4.11 11.71
CA LEU A 87 -7.58 3.46 11.81
C LEU A 87 -7.53 2.12 12.54
N GLU A 88 -6.42 1.40 12.40
CA GLU A 88 -6.17 0.12 13.07
C GLU A 88 -4.71 0.06 13.49
N ASP A 89 -4.47 -0.40 14.72
CA ASP A 89 -3.15 -0.57 15.32
C ASP A 89 -3.09 -1.93 16.00
N SER A 90 -2.73 -2.94 15.23
CA SER A 90 -2.51 -4.29 15.77
C SER A 90 -1.13 -4.80 15.35
N PRO A 91 -0.56 -5.79 16.05
CA PRO A 91 0.79 -6.28 15.75
C PRO A 91 0.99 -6.75 14.30
N ASN A 92 -0.08 -7.18 13.65
CA ASN A 92 -0.02 -7.75 12.30
C ASN A 92 -0.78 -6.93 11.25
N LYS A 93 -1.41 -5.81 11.66
CA LYS A 93 -2.16 -4.96 10.73
C LYS A 93 -2.22 -3.52 11.22
N ILE A 94 -1.82 -2.60 10.37
CA ILE A 94 -1.88 -1.17 10.60
C ILE A 94 -2.60 -0.54 9.41
N MET A 95 -3.63 0.28 9.67
CA MET A 95 -4.38 0.95 8.61
C MET A 95 -4.25 2.45 8.73
N LEU A 96 -3.87 3.10 7.65
CA LEU A 96 -3.68 4.54 7.54
C LEU A 96 -4.62 5.12 6.48
N GLN A 97 -5.48 6.06 6.87
CA GLN A 97 -6.37 6.78 5.96
C GLN A 97 -5.88 8.18 5.74
N HIS A 98 -5.68 8.55 4.50
CA HIS A 98 -5.28 9.88 4.07
C HIS A 98 -6.50 10.73 3.76
N LEU A 99 -6.53 11.95 4.27
CA LEU A 99 -7.56 12.95 3.99
C LEU A 99 -6.91 14.24 3.51
N LEU A 100 -7.18 14.59 2.26
CA LEU A 100 -6.64 15.79 1.63
C LEU A 100 -7.54 16.99 1.94
N ILE A 101 -6.94 18.09 2.36
CA ILE A 101 -7.61 19.36 2.61
C ILE A 101 -7.39 20.24 1.37
N ALA A 102 -8.45 20.37 0.56
CA ALA A 102 -8.40 21.04 -0.74
C ALA A 102 -9.04 22.45 -0.68
N GLY A 103 -8.89 23.17 0.43
CA GLY A 103 -9.47 24.48 0.70
C GLY A 103 -10.07 24.54 2.10
N GLU A 104 -10.68 25.66 2.46
CA GLU A 104 -11.16 25.86 3.83
C GLU A 104 -12.21 24.83 4.30
N ASP A 105 -13.10 24.37 3.39
CA ASP A 105 -14.21 23.47 3.72
C ASP A 105 -14.25 22.20 2.87
N MET A 106 -13.29 21.96 1.98
CA MET A 106 -13.32 20.81 1.09
C MET A 106 -12.35 19.72 1.54
N ILE A 107 -12.89 18.70 2.21
CA ILE A 107 -12.13 17.51 2.60
C ILE A 107 -12.39 16.41 1.58
N ILE A 108 -11.30 15.84 1.05
CA ILE A 108 -11.34 14.71 0.13
C ILE A 108 -10.80 13.48 0.87
N LYS A 109 -11.67 12.46 1.07
CA LYS A 109 -11.16 11.15 1.44
C LYS A 109 -10.23 10.70 0.31
N HIS A 110 -8.94 10.71 0.58
CA HIS A 110 -7.92 10.43 -0.40
C HIS A 110 -7.66 8.90 -0.48
N TRP A 111 -6.45 8.47 -0.52
CA TRP A 111 -6.10 7.05 -0.55
C TRP A 111 -6.01 6.47 0.86
N ARG A 112 -6.07 5.12 0.95
CA ARG A 112 -5.81 4.37 2.16
C ARG A 112 -4.66 3.41 1.93
N GLN A 113 -3.86 3.17 2.95
CA GLN A 113 -2.84 2.13 2.95
C GLN A 113 -3.03 1.22 4.17
N ASP A 114 -3.12 -0.08 3.90
CA ASP A 114 -3.15 -1.11 4.92
C ASP A 114 -1.83 -1.86 4.87
N TRP A 115 -1.18 -1.97 6.01
CA TRP A 115 0.07 -2.68 6.20
C TRP A 115 -0.21 -3.99 6.93
N LEU A 116 0.10 -5.13 6.28
CA LEU A 116 -0.17 -6.46 6.83
C LEU A 116 1.15 -7.24 6.96
N TYR A 117 1.44 -7.69 8.18
CA TYR A 117 2.63 -8.49 8.47
C TYR A 117 2.45 -9.93 8.01
N GLU A 118 3.45 -10.45 7.28
CA GLU A 118 3.47 -11.82 6.74
C GLU A 118 2.19 -12.20 5.97
N ASN A 119 1.63 -11.25 5.23
CA ASN A 119 0.43 -11.47 4.44
C ASN A 119 0.69 -12.39 3.25
N THR A 120 -0.16 -13.40 3.08
CA THR A 120 -0.04 -14.39 2.00
C THR A 120 -1.01 -14.16 0.84
N ASP A 121 -1.96 -13.22 0.98
CA ASP A 121 -3.03 -13.00 0.00
C ASP A 121 -2.80 -11.70 -0.76
N LEU A 122 -2.52 -11.79 -2.07
CA LEU A 122 -2.28 -10.64 -2.91
C LEU A 122 -3.30 -10.53 -4.04
N TYR A 123 -3.71 -9.26 -4.32
CA TYR A 123 -4.48 -8.84 -5.47
C TYR A 123 -3.62 -7.93 -6.35
N SER A 124 -2.86 -8.52 -7.26
CA SER A 124 -1.98 -7.79 -8.15
C SER A 124 -2.77 -7.16 -9.30
N PHE A 125 -2.63 -5.85 -9.51
CA PHE A 125 -3.25 -5.19 -10.66
C PHE A 125 -2.74 -5.82 -11.96
N TYR A 126 -3.65 -6.09 -12.89
CA TYR A 126 -3.29 -6.64 -14.20
C TYR A 126 -3.41 -5.56 -15.29
N LYS A 127 -4.62 -5.16 -15.63
CA LYS A 127 -5.00 -4.04 -16.50
C LYS A 127 -6.52 -3.85 -16.48
N ASP A 128 -7.01 -2.76 -17.03
CA ASP A 128 -8.44 -2.53 -17.36
C ASP A 128 -9.38 -2.85 -16.18
N ASN A 129 -9.09 -2.31 -15.00
CA ASN A 129 -9.83 -2.53 -13.75
C ASN A 129 -9.91 -4.02 -13.33
N SER A 130 -8.86 -4.78 -13.60
CA SER A 130 -8.76 -6.18 -13.19
C SER A 130 -7.54 -6.43 -12.28
N TRP A 131 -7.73 -7.32 -11.30
CA TRP A 131 -6.71 -7.78 -10.36
C TRP A 131 -6.66 -9.29 -10.33
N LYS A 132 -5.45 -9.82 -10.30
CA LYS A 132 -5.21 -11.26 -10.19
C LYS A 132 -4.93 -11.62 -8.73
N TYR A 133 -5.72 -12.57 -8.21
CA TYR A 133 -5.47 -13.14 -6.90
C TYR A 133 -4.31 -14.14 -6.94
N SER A 134 -3.44 -14.07 -5.96
CA SER A 134 -2.40 -15.07 -5.74
C SER A 134 -2.20 -15.35 -4.26
N LYS A 135 -1.94 -16.61 -3.94
CA LYS A 135 -1.58 -17.08 -2.60
C LYS A 135 -0.08 -17.31 -2.53
N LEU A 136 0.62 -16.57 -1.69
CA LEU A 136 2.05 -16.72 -1.46
C LEU A 136 2.33 -17.78 -0.39
N ASP A 137 3.50 -18.43 -0.47
CA ASP A 137 3.95 -19.30 0.59
C ASP A 137 4.34 -18.49 1.83
N LYS A 138 4.03 -19.00 3.02
CA LYS A 138 4.39 -18.34 4.29
C LYS A 138 5.90 -18.07 4.43
N LYS A 139 6.74 -18.94 3.88
CA LYS A 139 8.21 -18.79 3.91
C LYS A 139 8.68 -17.56 3.12
N ASP A 140 7.96 -17.21 2.04
CA ASP A 140 8.35 -16.14 1.11
C ASP A 140 7.95 -14.75 1.62
N VAL A 141 7.03 -14.70 2.58
CA VAL A 141 6.56 -13.45 3.20
C VAL A 141 7.09 -13.26 4.63
N LYS A 142 7.88 -14.20 5.14
CA LYS A 142 8.37 -14.18 6.52
C LYS A 142 9.16 -12.91 6.83
N GLY A 143 8.75 -12.20 7.88
CA GLY A 143 9.38 -10.94 8.31
C GLY A 143 9.12 -9.77 7.35
N GLN A 144 8.14 -9.86 6.47
CA GLN A 144 7.80 -8.83 5.49
C GLN A 144 6.44 -8.19 5.78
N TRP A 145 6.27 -6.98 5.29
CA TRP A 145 5.02 -6.25 5.30
C TRP A 145 4.48 -6.10 3.88
N THR A 146 3.21 -6.41 3.71
CA THR A 146 2.48 -6.09 2.48
C THR A 146 1.81 -4.74 2.65
N GLN A 147 2.12 -3.79 1.78
CA GLN A 147 1.32 -2.58 1.61
C GLN A 147 0.19 -2.87 0.63
N LYS A 148 -1.06 -2.70 1.06
CA LYS A 148 -2.23 -2.68 0.20
C LYS A 148 -2.72 -1.25 0.07
N VAL A 149 -2.74 -0.73 -1.14
CA VAL A 149 -3.20 0.63 -1.42
C VAL A 149 -4.58 0.60 -2.06
N TYR A 150 -5.45 1.44 -1.57
CA TYR A 150 -6.83 1.55 -1.99
C TYR A 150 -7.14 2.93 -2.57
N GLN A 151 -8.08 2.96 -3.50
CA GLN A 151 -8.60 4.18 -4.11
C GLN A 151 -9.42 5.00 -3.09
N VAL A 152 -9.88 6.17 -3.51
CA VAL A 152 -10.74 7.04 -2.70
C VAL A 152 -12.07 6.39 -2.28
N ASP A 153 -12.51 5.37 -2.98
CA ASP A 153 -13.74 4.58 -2.75
C ASP A 153 -13.46 3.22 -2.11
N ASP A 154 -12.25 3.03 -1.57
CA ASP A 154 -11.74 1.80 -0.98
C ASP A 154 -11.67 0.59 -1.93
N SER A 155 -11.91 0.77 -3.25
CA SER A 155 -11.57 -0.27 -4.22
C SER A 155 -10.05 -0.48 -4.28
N PRO A 156 -9.56 -1.68 -4.67
CA PRO A 156 -8.13 -1.95 -4.70
C PRO A 156 -7.43 -1.08 -5.74
N ARG A 157 -6.20 -0.72 -5.44
CA ARG A 157 -5.35 -0.02 -6.40
C ARG A 157 -4.14 -0.86 -6.76
N TYR A 158 -3.23 -1.10 -5.84
CA TYR A 158 -2.07 -1.97 -5.99
C TYR A 158 -1.62 -2.50 -4.64
N GLU A 159 -0.89 -3.58 -4.65
CA GLU A 159 -0.32 -4.22 -3.47
C GLU A 159 1.12 -4.64 -3.73
N GLY A 160 1.92 -4.71 -2.67
CA GLY A 160 3.27 -5.21 -2.75
C GLY A 160 3.83 -5.63 -1.41
N THR A 161 4.70 -6.64 -1.41
CA THR A 161 5.31 -7.22 -0.22
C THR A 161 6.80 -7.00 -0.23
N ALA A 162 7.36 -6.51 0.87
CA ALA A 162 8.79 -6.32 1.09
C ALA A 162 9.12 -6.18 2.57
N SER A 163 10.41 -6.20 2.91
CA SER A 163 10.89 -5.92 4.25
C SER A 163 11.14 -4.42 4.43
N TRP A 164 10.81 -3.88 5.61
CA TRP A 164 11.39 -2.64 6.08
C TRP A 164 12.88 -2.81 6.33
N VAL A 165 13.64 -1.78 6.08
CA VAL A 165 15.11 -1.76 6.25
C VAL A 165 15.47 -0.62 7.19
N HIS A 166 16.27 -0.94 8.22
CA HIS A 166 16.72 -0.03 9.27
C HIS A 166 18.25 -0.07 9.34
N VAL A 167 18.92 0.70 8.48
CA VAL A 167 20.39 0.72 8.36
C VAL A 167 20.89 2.15 8.20
N ASP A 168 22.04 2.44 8.77
CA ASP A 168 22.76 3.71 8.61
C ASP A 168 21.91 4.96 8.87
N GLY A 169 20.97 4.86 9.85
CA GLY A 169 20.07 5.94 10.21
C GLY A 169 18.94 6.20 9.22
N LYS A 170 18.68 5.24 8.33
CA LYS A 170 17.56 5.24 7.39
C LYS A 170 16.57 4.16 7.73
N ASP A 171 15.29 4.53 7.69
CA ASP A 171 14.15 3.64 7.83
C ASP A 171 13.33 3.73 6.54
N TYR A 172 13.33 2.65 5.74
CA TYR A 172 12.65 2.67 4.45
C TYR A 172 12.08 1.30 4.04
N TRP A 173 11.08 1.35 3.18
CA TRP A 173 10.45 0.20 2.55
C TRP A 173 10.39 0.40 1.04
N VAL A 174 10.72 -0.63 0.25
CA VAL A 174 10.75 -0.55 -1.21
C VAL A 174 10.05 -1.74 -1.82
N ASN A 175 9.13 -1.48 -2.76
CA ASN A 175 8.48 -2.52 -3.54
C ASN A 175 8.21 -2.04 -4.99
N THR A 176 8.24 -2.98 -5.93
CA THR A 176 7.82 -2.74 -7.31
C THR A 176 6.56 -3.53 -7.61
N THR A 177 5.53 -2.85 -8.13
CA THR A 177 4.23 -3.47 -8.45
C THR A 177 3.53 -2.73 -9.58
N ASP A 178 2.63 -3.41 -10.27
CA ASP A 178 1.77 -2.81 -11.27
C ASP A 178 0.58 -2.10 -10.61
N ALA A 179 0.15 -1.00 -11.21
CA ALA A 179 -0.94 -0.17 -10.73
C ALA A 179 -1.77 0.38 -11.90
N PRO A 180 -3.04 0.74 -11.67
CA PRO A 180 -3.80 1.53 -12.65
C PRO A 180 -3.21 2.94 -12.80
N LEU A 181 -3.57 3.61 -13.87
CA LEU A 181 -3.17 4.99 -14.13
C LEU A 181 -3.48 5.88 -12.92
N PRO A 182 -2.60 6.84 -12.59
CA PRO A 182 -2.88 7.80 -11.53
C PRO A 182 -4.06 8.70 -11.92
N ARG A 183 -4.83 9.15 -10.93
CA ARG A 183 -6.02 9.98 -11.18
C ARG A 183 -5.73 11.25 -11.97
N ARG A 184 -4.53 11.81 -11.84
CA ARG A 184 -4.09 12.98 -12.62
C ARG A 184 -4.03 12.72 -14.13
N GLU A 185 -3.95 11.44 -14.57
CA GLU A 185 -3.84 11.04 -15.96
C GLU A 185 -5.03 10.20 -16.47
N HIS A 186 -5.71 9.48 -15.61
CA HIS A 186 -6.79 8.56 -15.95
C HIS A 186 -7.87 9.17 -16.87
N THR A 187 -8.18 10.47 -16.72
CA THR A 187 -9.18 11.17 -17.55
C THR A 187 -8.56 11.92 -18.73
N LYS A 188 -7.22 11.94 -18.85
CA LYS A 188 -6.49 12.75 -19.82
C LYS A 188 -5.73 11.91 -20.85
N ARG A 189 -5.43 10.66 -20.52
CA ARG A 189 -4.61 9.75 -21.34
C ARG A 189 -5.26 8.38 -21.44
N ASN A 190 -5.08 7.75 -22.61
CA ASN A 190 -5.48 6.38 -22.90
C ASN A 190 -4.42 5.63 -23.72
N ASP A 191 -3.21 6.21 -23.80
CA ASP A 191 -2.10 5.68 -24.60
C ASP A 191 -1.24 4.67 -23.82
N TYR A 192 -1.54 4.43 -22.54
CA TYR A 192 -0.99 3.33 -21.72
C TYR A 192 -2.05 2.84 -20.73
N ASN A 193 -1.88 1.63 -20.16
CA ASN A 193 -2.89 1.02 -19.31
C ASN A 193 -2.34 0.41 -18.02
N VAL A 194 -1.03 0.38 -17.83
CA VAL A 194 -0.36 -0.07 -16.61
C VAL A 194 0.71 0.92 -16.20
N LEU A 195 0.73 1.29 -14.93
CA LEU A 195 1.83 2.01 -14.33
C LEU A 195 2.62 1.05 -13.44
N LYS A 196 3.78 0.59 -13.91
CA LYS A 196 4.69 -0.20 -13.08
C LYS A 196 5.44 0.74 -12.15
N ARG A 197 5.18 0.60 -10.87
CA ARG A 197 5.64 1.54 -9.84
C ARG A 197 6.69 0.88 -8.96
N ARG A 198 7.84 1.52 -8.85
CA ARG A 198 8.77 1.27 -7.76
C ARG A 198 8.50 2.30 -6.67
N ASN A 199 7.82 1.88 -5.60
CA ASN A 199 7.47 2.74 -4.47
C ASN A 199 8.56 2.64 -3.40
N ILE A 200 9.01 3.79 -2.91
CA ILE A 200 9.95 3.91 -1.80
C ILE A 200 9.28 4.78 -0.74
N HIS A 201 9.04 4.21 0.45
CA HIS A 201 8.64 4.95 1.63
C HIS A 201 9.85 5.11 2.53
N GLU A 202 10.31 6.33 2.77
CA GLU A 202 11.45 6.63 3.64
C GLU A 202 11.01 7.57 4.76
N ILE A 203 11.24 7.16 6.01
CA ILE A 203 10.99 7.99 7.17
C ILE A 203 12.13 9.00 7.32
N THR A 204 11.78 10.26 7.50
CA THR A 204 12.75 11.36 7.63
C THR A 204 12.62 12.04 9.00
N LYS A 205 13.55 12.93 9.31
CA LYS A 205 13.50 13.71 10.58
C LYS A 205 12.29 14.64 10.66
N THR A 206 11.73 15.05 9.52
CA THR A 206 10.63 16.03 9.45
C THR A 206 9.31 15.42 9.01
N GLY A 207 9.27 14.12 8.76
CA GLY A 207 8.09 13.41 8.29
C GLY A 207 8.46 12.17 7.49
N TRP A 208 8.05 12.08 6.23
CA TRP A 208 8.38 10.94 5.35
C TRP A 208 8.30 11.32 3.87
N ASN A 209 8.94 10.54 3.04
CA ASN A 209 8.91 10.69 1.60
C ASN A 209 8.26 9.46 0.95
N HIS A 210 7.47 9.68 -0.09
CA HIS A 210 7.05 8.66 -1.03
C HIS A 210 7.68 8.95 -2.38
N GLU A 211 8.80 8.30 -2.65
CA GLU A 211 9.45 8.36 -3.96
C GLU A 211 8.87 7.29 -4.87
N GLN A 212 8.71 7.64 -6.14
CA GLN A 212 8.16 6.77 -7.16
C GLN A 212 9.07 6.79 -8.39
N ASP A 213 9.42 5.59 -8.84
CA ASP A 213 10.15 5.37 -10.09
C ASP A 213 9.24 4.52 -10.99
N ASN A 214 8.60 5.16 -11.94
CA ASN A 214 7.47 4.60 -12.66
C ASN A 214 7.80 4.34 -14.13
N ASP A 215 7.39 3.17 -14.65
CA ASP A 215 7.29 2.92 -16.08
C ASP A 215 5.81 2.99 -16.51
N LYS A 216 5.50 3.82 -17.52
CA LYS A 216 4.21 3.84 -18.20
C LYS A 216 4.22 2.75 -19.25
N ILE A 217 3.33 1.77 -19.12
CA ILE A 217 3.36 0.51 -19.88
C ILE A 217 2.07 0.36 -20.68
N ILE A 218 2.23 -0.04 -21.94
CA ILE A 218 1.18 -0.57 -22.79
C ILE A 218 1.23 -2.09 -22.66
N ARG A 219 0.22 -2.69 -22.00
CA ARG A 219 0.05 -4.14 -21.89
C ARG A 219 -1.00 -4.61 -22.87
N ASP A 220 -0.60 -5.42 -23.84
CA ASP A 220 -1.51 -5.98 -24.82
C ASP A 220 -2.44 -7.08 -24.24
N ASN A 221 -3.31 -7.66 -25.09
CA ASN A 221 -4.24 -8.70 -24.66
C ASN A 221 -3.55 -10.04 -24.36
N ASN A 222 -2.32 -10.24 -24.82
CA ASN A 222 -1.51 -11.42 -24.53
C ASN A 222 -0.61 -11.24 -23.32
N GLY A 223 -0.68 -10.09 -22.64
CA GLY A 223 0.12 -9.77 -21.48
C GLY A 223 1.54 -9.28 -21.80
N LYS A 224 1.83 -8.95 -23.07
CA LYS A 224 3.12 -8.42 -23.48
C LYS A 224 3.19 -6.92 -23.16
N ASP A 225 4.26 -6.53 -22.48
CA ASP A 225 4.50 -5.17 -22.03
C ASP A 225 5.43 -4.41 -23.00
N VAL A 226 5.08 -3.15 -23.27
CA VAL A 226 5.92 -2.19 -23.98
C VAL A 226 6.00 -0.93 -23.13
N VAL A 227 7.20 -0.51 -22.74
CA VAL A 227 7.42 0.75 -22.01
C VAL A 227 7.24 1.91 -22.96
N LEU A 228 6.34 2.83 -22.62
CA LEU A 228 6.04 4.04 -23.35
C LEU A 228 6.92 5.21 -22.90
N ALA A 229 7.01 5.38 -21.57
CA ALA A 229 7.78 6.47 -20.95
C ALA A 229 8.14 6.11 -19.50
N GLN A 230 9.11 6.82 -18.94
CA GLN A 230 9.43 6.79 -17.51
C GLN A 230 9.01 8.08 -16.84
N GLU A 231 8.65 7.97 -15.56
CA GLU A 231 8.23 9.10 -14.73
C GLU A 231 8.87 8.98 -13.34
N LYS A 232 9.36 10.09 -12.82
CA LYS A 232 9.74 10.24 -11.42
C LYS A 232 8.64 10.96 -10.67
N GLY A 233 8.28 10.42 -9.49
CA GLY A 233 7.40 11.06 -8.53
C GLY A 233 8.12 11.21 -7.20
N LEU A 234 7.87 12.31 -6.51
CA LEU A 234 8.36 12.55 -5.16
C LEU A 234 7.30 13.32 -4.38
N ASP A 235 6.63 12.63 -3.48
CA ASP A 235 5.72 13.23 -2.52
C ASP A 235 6.47 13.42 -1.20
N ILE A 236 6.65 14.68 -0.78
CA ILE A 236 7.37 15.06 0.44
C ILE A 236 6.34 15.44 1.49
N TYR A 237 6.25 14.65 2.53
CA TYR A 237 5.36 14.85 3.69
C TYR A 237 6.15 15.54 4.82
N THR A 238 5.96 16.82 4.99
CA THR A 238 6.56 17.59 6.09
C THR A 238 5.55 17.75 7.20
N LYS A 239 5.85 17.23 8.40
CA LYS A 239 4.96 17.28 9.56
C LYS A 239 4.72 18.72 9.98
N VAL A 240 3.46 19.06 10.23
CA VAL A 240 3.03 20.38 10.70
C VAL A 240 2.18 20.22 11.95
N ASP A 241 1.81 21.33 12.59
CA ASP A 241 0.96 21.31 13.77
C ASP A 241 -0.42 20.71 13.44
N ASP A 242 -0.91 19.82 14.31
CA ASP A 242 -2.17 19.09 14.12
C ASP A 242 -3.40 20.03 14.04
N SER A 243 -3.30 21.25 14.57
CA SER A 243 -4.36 22.26 14.45
C SER A 243 -4.70 22.61 13.01
N LYS A 244 -3.73 22.49 12.08
CA LYS A 244 -3.96 22.72 10.65
C LYS A 244 -4.86 21.65 9.99
N CYS A 245 -5.02 20.50 10.62
CA CYS A 245 -5.81 19.38 10.10
C CYS A 245 -7.16 19.18 10.82
N GLN A 246 -7.58 20.08 11.70
CA GLN A 246 -8.82 19.94 12.49
C GLN A 246 -10.07 19.74 11.61
N ALA A 247 -10.15 20.40 10.46
CA ALA A 247 -11.27 20.23 9.52
C ALA A 247 -11.35 18.78 9.00
N ALA A 248 -10.21 18.17 8.64
CA ALA A 248 -10.16 16.77 8.21
C ALA A 248 -10.49 15.80 9.35
N GLN A 249 -10.01 16.07 10.57
CA GLN A 249 -10.32 15.26 11.75
C GLN A 249 -11.82 15.28 12.05
N LYS A 250 -12.45 16.47 12.05
CA LYS A 250 -13.89 16.61 12.23
C LYS A 250 -14.68 15.87 11.15
N TRP A 251 -14.33 16.10 9.89
CA TRP A 251 -14.98 15.41 8.76
C TRP A 251 -14.90 13.90 8.91
N TRP A 252 -13.72 13.37 9.33
CA TRP A 252 -13.55 11.94 9.53
C TRP A 252 -14.42 11.40 10.66
N GLU A 253 -14.52 12.09 11.78
CA GLU A 253 -15.38 11.69 12.88
C GLU A 253 -16.85 11.56 12.44
N GLU A 254 -17.33 12.46 11.60
CA GLU A 254 -18.68 12.44 11.05
C GLU A 254 -18.89 11.31 10.02
N ASN A 255 -17.88 10.94 9.24
CA ASN A 255 -18.00 10.02 8.10
C ASN A 255 -17.41 8.61 8.32
N LYS A 256 -16.65 8.39 9.39
CA LYS A 256 -15.93 7.13 9.63
C LYS A 256 -16.84 5.90 9.67
N ALA A 257 -18.08 6.01 10.12
CA ALA A 257 -19.04 4.91 10.19
C ALA A 257 -19.46 4.44 8.78
N LEU A 258 -19.79 5.36 7.89
CA LEU A 258 -20.07 5.08 6.48
C LEU A 258 -18.88 4.37 5.82
N TRP A 259 -17.69 4.95 5.95
CA TRP A 259 -16.49 4.37 5.33
C TRP A 259 -16.06 3.03 5.95
N LYS A 260 -16.39 2.78 7.22
CA LYS A 260 -16.26 1.44 7.81
C LYS A 260 -17.18 0.42 7.12
N ASN A 261 -18.43 0.80 6.80
CA ASN A 261 -19.36 -0.07 6.07
C ASN A 261 -18.81 -0.41 4.67
N VAL A 262 -18.32 0.61 3.95
CA VAL A 262 -17.69 0.43 2.62
C VAL A 262 -16.49 -0.53 2.70
N ARG A 263 -15.57 -0.34 3.66
CA ARG A 263 -14.43 -1.25 3.86
C ARG A 263 -14.88 -2.67 4.17
N THR A 264 -15.87 -2.83 5.06
CA THR A 264 -16.39 -4.15 5.41
C THR A 264 -16.95 -4.90 4.19
N LYS A 265 -17.58 -4.19 3.25
CA LYS A 265 -18.02 -4.81 1.99
C LYS A 265 -16.84 -5.26 1.14
N TRP A 266 -15.78 -4.44 1.01
CA TRP A 266 -14.57 -4.84 0.31
C TRP A 266 -13.87 -6.03 0.97
N ASP A 267 -13.84 -6.10 2.31
CA ASP A 267 -13.30 -7.26 3.04
C ASP A 267 -14.02 -8.55 2.65
N VAL A 268 -15.36 -8.51 2.49
CA VAL A 268 -16.16 -9.67 2.00
C VAL A 268 -15.79 -10.03 0.56
N VAL A 269 -15.53 -9.05 -0.29
CA VAL A 269 -15.11 -9.30 -1.68
C VAL A 269 -13.72 -9.96 -1.71
N PHE A 270 -12.77 -9.41 -0.99
CA PHE A 270 -11.41 -9.96 -0.92
C PHE A 270 -11.33 -11.34 -0.27
N ALA A 271 -12.18 -11.64 0.71
CA ALA A 271 -12.24 -12.95 1.36
C ALA A 271 -12.66 -14.09 0.41
N GLN A 272 -13.15 -13.79 -0.79
CA GLN A 272 -13.46 -14.80 -1.81
C GLN A 272 -12.20 -15.44 -2.42
N ASN A 273 -11.05 -14.79 -2.32
CA ASN A 273 -9.77 -15.28 -2.85
C ASN A 273 -9.84 -15.65 -4.33
N LYS A 274 -10.45 -14.78 -5.13
CA LYS A 274 -10.63 -14.94 -6.59
C LYS A 274 -10.16 -13.70 -7.31
N ASP A 275 -9.84 -13.84 -8.59
CA ASP A 275 -9.58 -12.70 -9.47
C ASP A 275 -10.73 -11.70 -9.37
N LEU A 276 -10.40 -10.41 -9.36
CA LEU A 276 -11.36 -9.34 -9.25
C LEU A 276 -11.41 -8.54 -10.55
N ASN A 277 -12.61 -8.33 -11.06
CA ASN A 277 -12.85 -7.47 -12.19
C ASN A 277 -13.95 -6.46 -11.84
N LEU A 278 -13.73 -5.19 -12.17
CA LEU A 278 -14.67 -4.13 -11.87
C LEU A 278 -15.16 -3.44 -13.12
N GLU A 279 -16.44 -3.05 -13.13
CA GLU A 279 -16.96 -2.10 -14.12
C GLU A 279 -16.27 -0.74 -13.94
N GLU A 280 -15.91 -0.09 -15.05
CA GLU A 280 -15.35 1.27 -15.00
C GLU A 280 -16.43 2.27 -14.58
N LYS A 281 -17.65 2.08 -15.10
CA LYS A 281 -18.79 2.95 -14.85
C LYS A 281 -20.09 2.15 -14.82
N VAL A 282 -20.95 2.51 -13.87
CA VAL A 282 -22.35 2.08 -13.80
C VAL A 282 -23.21 3.33 -13.88
N ASP A 283 -24.25 3.34 -14.72
CA ASP A 283 -25.08 4.52 -15.03
C ASP A 283 -24.22 5.75 -15.41
N LYS A 284 -23.19 5.52 -16.24
CA LYS A 284 -22.23 6.54 -16.72
C LYS A 284 -21.39 7.20 -15.60
N LYS A 285 -21.38 6.66 -14.40
CA LYS A 285 -20.65 7.20 -13.23
C LYS A 285 -19.69 6.17 -12.66
N THR A 286 -18.56 6.63 -12.18
CA THR A 286 -17.56 5.82 -11.48
C THR A 286 -18.05 5.45 -10.07
N LEU A 287 -17.47 4.41 -9.47
CA LEU A 287 -17.84 3.95 -8.12
C LEU A 287 -17.75 5.10 -7.09
N PHE A 288 -16.64 5.85 -7.08
CA PHE A 288 -16.49 6.97 -6.15
C PHE A 288 -17.58 8.02 -6.33
N SER A 289 -18.06 8.26 -7.57
CA SER A 289 -19.15 9.24 -7.82
C SER A 289 -20.50 8.80 -7.25
N HIS A 290 -20.70 7.50 -6.99
CA HIS A 290 -21.86 6.98 -6.29
C HIS A 290 -21.67 7.07 -4.77
N LEU A 291 -20.52 6.57 -4.25
CA LEU A 291 -20.27 6.48 -2.80
C LEU A 291 -20.14 7.85 -2.14
N PHE A 292 -19.54 8.84 -2.80
CA PHE A 292 -19.39 10.20 -2.24
C PHE A 292 -20.69 11.01 -2.17
N LYS A 293 -21.81 10.48 -2.69
CA LYS A 293 -23.15 11.06 -2.52
C LYS A 293 -23.87 10.55 -1.29
N LEU A 294 -23.37 9.49 -0.70
CA LEU A 294 -23.97 8.90 0.50
C LEU A 294 -23.78 9.84 1.69
N LYS A 295 -24.76 9.86 2.57
CA LYS A 295 -24.70 10.59 3.82
C LYS A 295 -24.06 9.73 4.91
N PRO A 296 -23.51 10.34 5.97
CA PRO A 296 -22.89 9.60 7.07
C PRO A 296 -23.78 8.54 7.72
N ASP A 297 -25.09 8.76 7.74
CA ASP A 297 -26.12 7.88 8.31
C ASP A 297 -26.69 6.84 7.33
N THR A 298 -26.13 6.76 6.10
CA THR A 298 -26.55 5.79 5.09
C THR A 298 -26.39 4.36 5.61
N LYS A 299 -27.43 3.54 5.43
CA LYS A 299 -27.42 2.13 5.87
C LYS A 299 -26.38 1.32 5.06
N LYS A 300 -25.73 0.39 5.73
CA LYS A 300 -24.72 -0.51 5.13
C LYS A 300 -25.22 -1.19 3.84
N ALA A 301 -26.46 -1.68 3.84
CA ALA A 301 -27.04 -2.36 2.68
C ALA A 301 -27.07 -1.51 1.41
N GLU A 302 -27.18 -0.17 1.54
CA GLU A 302 -27.18 0.73 0.39
C GLU A 302 -25.78 0.89 -0.20
N SER A 303 -24.75 1.09 0.63
CA SER A 303 -23.37 1.12 0.18
C SER A 303 -22.94 -0.23 -0.41
N ASP A 304 -23.36 -1.35 0.18
CA ASP A 304 -23.08 -2.70 -0.32
C ASP A 304 -23.70 -2.90 -1.71
N ALA A 305 -24.96 -2.52 -1.92
CA ALA A 305 -25.65 -2.65 -3.19
C ALA A 305 -24.99 -1.80 -4.29
N ILE A 306 -24.44 -0.63 -3.95
CA ILE A 306 -23.67 0.17 -4.91
C ILE A 306 -22.42 -0.58 -5.35
N ILE A 307 -21.65 -1.14 -4.42
CA ILE A 307 -20.41 -1.86 -4.73
C ILE A 307 -20.73 -3.11 -5.56
N ASP A 308 -21.78 -3.87 -5.21
CA ASP A 308 -22.18 -5.09 -5.92
C ASP A 308 -22.46 -4.85 -7.41
N ARG A 309 -22.95 -3.66 -7.79
CA ARG A 309 -23.19 -3.30 -9.18
C ARG A 309 -21.91 -3.10 -10.00
N PHE A 310 -20.77 -2.91 -9.35
CA PHE A 310 -19.47 -2.75 -10.01
C PHE A 310 -18.68 -4.06 -10.08
N LEU A 311 -19.08 -5.11 -9.36
CA LEU A 311 -18.45 -6.43 -9.43
C LEU A 311 -18.88 -7.18 -10.70
N LYS A 312 -17.90 -7.79 -11.44
CA LYS A 312 -18.15 -8.63 -12.61
C LYS A 312 -18.11 -10.10 -12.29
#